data_3619aa912f15f4674a7434f11c13c8eb
#
_entry.id   3619aa912f15f4674a7434f11c13c8eb
#
_cell.length_a   1.000
_cell.length_b   1.000
_cell.length_c   1.000
_cell.angle_alpha   90.00
_cell.angle_beta   90.00
_cell.angle_gamma   90.00
#
_symmetry.space_group_name_H-M   'P 1'
#
loop_
_entity.id
_entity.type
_entity.pdbx_description
1 polymer ?
#
loop_
_entity_poly.entity_id
_entity_poly.type
_entity_poly.pdbx_seq_one_letter_code
_entity_poly.pdbx_strand_id
1 'polypeptide(L)'
;MLRDRNLIPLSHQHQHALALCVRIGKNFAEVHDTPDVHHWEEEIVRIFDQEITFHFAAEEKFIFPAADRWDELQQLVDELRIEHTLLRRNVERARARQFTVTDLQVFTATLSEHVRKEERQLFEAMQRLLTPEQMRQIGDQMDMYFRSSGIAGENCTIPQPGN
;
A
#
# COMPACT_ATOMS: atom_id res chain seq x y z
N MET A 1 -18.04 -5.57 -3.59
CA MET A 1 -18.02 -6.75 -2.68
C MET A 1 -17.53 -6.29 -1.31
N LEU A 2 -17.96 -6.92 -0.19
CA LEU A 2 -17.38 -6.60 1.12
C LEU A 2 -15.94 -7.13 1.18
N ARG A 3 -15.00 -6.34 1.74
CA ARG A 3 -13.59 -6.76 1.85
C ARG A 3 -13.44 -7.92 2.83
N ASP A 4 -12.72 -8.98 2.42
CA ASP A 4 -12.41 -10.10 3.29
C ASP A 4 -11.61 -9.61 4.51
N ARG A 5 -11.96 -10.11 5.69
CA ARG A 5 -11.35 -9.69 6.95
C ARG A 5 -9.82 -9.83 6.98
N ASN A 6 -9.29 -10.82 6.24
CA ASN A 6 -7.85 -11.10 6.20
C ASN A 6 -7.07 -10.08 5.34
N LEU A 7 -7.76 -9.31 4.48
CA LEU A 7 -7.19 -8.22 3.68
C LEU A 7 -7.43 -6.83 4.29
N ILE A 8 -8.30 -6.71 5.31
CA ILE A 8 -8.62 -5.43 5.95
C ILE A 8 -7.37 -4.69 6.45
N PRO A 9 -6.37 -5.34 7.09
CA PRO A 9 -5.17 -4.63 7.53
C PRO A 9 -4.45 -3.91 6.39
N LEU A 10 -4.28 -4.56 5.24
CA LEU A 10 -3.70 -3.92 4.05
C LEU A 10 -4.56 -2.77 3.54
N SER A 11 -5.89 -2.97 3.46
CA SER A 11 -6.81 -1.90 3.04
C SER A 11 -6.79 -0.67 3.98
N HIS A 12 -6.55 -0.84 5.28
CA HIS A 12 -6.36 0.29 6.20
C HIS A 12 -5.06 1.06 5.89
N GLN A 13 -3.97 0.36 5.63
CA GLN A 13 -2.70 0.99 5.24
C GLN A 13 -2.84 1.71 3.89
N HIS A 14 -3.61 1.16 2.94
CA HIS A 14 -4.00 1.83 1.70
C HIS A 14 -4.73 3.17 1.96
N GLN A 15 -5.61 3.22 2.95
CA GLN A 15 -6.29 4.49 3.30
C GLN A 15 -5.30 5.54 3.79
N HIS A 16 -4.26 5.16 4.56
CA HIS A 16 -3.21 6.09 4.99
C HIS A 16 -2.40 6.61 3.80
N ALA A 17 -2.02 5.72 2.87
CA ALA A 17 -1.32 6.10 1.64
C ALA A 17 -2.16 7.07 0.78
N LEU A 18 -3.45 6.78 0.60
CA LEU A 18 -4.36 7.65 -0.14
C LEU A 18 -4.60 8.99 0.57
N ALA A 19 -4.66 9.00 1.91
CA ALA A 19 -4.78 10.23 2.69
C ALA A 19 -3.56 11.14 2.50
N LEU A 20 -2.35 10.58 2.43
CA LEU A 20 -1.15 11.33 2.07
C LEU A 20 -1.30 11.96 0.68
N CYS A 21 -1.70 11.19 -0.32
CA CYS A 21 -1.90 11.70 -1.68
C CYS A 21 -2.92 12.85 -1.73
N VAL A 22 -4.04 12.73 -1.00
CA VAL A 22 -5.07 13.78 -0.90
C VAL A 22 -4.52 15.03 -0.22
N ARG A 23 -3.74 14.91 0.86
CA ARG A 23 -3.13 16.06 1.56
C ARG A 23 -2.17 16.80 0.65
N ILE A 24 -1.32 16.10 -0.09
CA ILE A 24 -0.42 16.69 -1.07
C ILE A 24 -1.24 17.41 -2.15
N GLY A 25 -2.25 16.74 -2.72
CA GLY A 25 -3.11 17.31 -3.77
C GLY A 25 -3.85 18.58 -3.34
N LYS A 26 -4.38 18.63 -2.10
CA LYS A 26 -5.01 19.83 -1.54
C LYS A 26 -4.03 20.99 -1.40
N ASN A 27 -2.81 20.72 -0.98
CA ASN A 27 -1.77 21.76 -0.86
C ASN A 27 -1.48 22.42 -2.21
N PHE A 28 -1.52 21.68 -3.32
CA PHE A 28 -1.41 22.25 -4.67
C PHE A 28 -2.60 23.15 -5.07
N ALA A 29 -3.79 22.84 -4.57
CA ALA A 29 -5.01 23.57 -4.94
C ALA A 29 -5.23 24.86 -4.12
N GLU A 30 -4.74 24.91 -2.89
CA GLU A 30 -5.05 25.94 -1.90
C GLU A 30 -3.95 27.02 -1.79
N VAL A 31 -2.73 26.73 -2.23
CA VAL A 31 -1.57 27.60 -2.06
C VAL A 31 -1.35 28.43 -3.33
N HIS A 32 -1.43 29.75 -3.20
CA HIS A 32 -1.04 30.69 -4.27
C HIS A 32 0.49 30.75 -4.47
N ASP A 33 1.26 30.20 -3.50
CA ASP A 33 2.71 30.08 -3.55
C ASP A 33 3.15 28.65 -3.91
N THR A 34 4.42 28.49 -4.28
CA THR A 34 4.99 27.17 -4.59
C THR A 34 4.87 26.23 -3.39
N PRO A 35 4.33 25.01 -3.55
CA PRO A 35 4.25 24.04 -2.46
C PRO A 35 5.61 23.78 -1.82
N ASP A 36 5.65 23.63 -0.50
CA ASP A 36 6.87 23.21 0.21
C ASP A 36 7.19 21.74 -0.11
N VAL A 37 7.95 21.57 -1.19
CA VAL A 37 8.37 20.23 -1.66
C VAL A 37 9.15 19.49 -0.59
N HIS A 38 10.01 20.19 0.17
CA HIS A 38 10.84 19.56 1.19
C HIS A 38 10.03 18.99 2.36
N HIS A 39 8.97 19.69 2.76
CA HIS A 39 8.02 19.18 3.75
C HIS A 39 7.38 17.86 3.26
N TRP A 40 6.95 17.81 2.01
CA TRP A 40 6.32 16.60 1.47
C TRP A 40 7.30 15.46 1.24
N GLU A 41 8.55 15.74 0.89
CA GLU A 41 9.60 14.72 0.86
C GLU A 41 9.79 14.06 2.23
N GLU A 42 9.82 14.84 3.31
CA GLU A 42 9.91 14.31 4.69
C GLU A 42 8.71 13.44 5.05
N GLU A 43 7.49 13.90 4.75
CA GLU A 43 6.27 13.14 5.03
C GLU A 43 6.19 11.83 4.23
N ILE A 44 6.57 11.85 2.95
CA ILE A 44 6.66 10.65 2.12
C ILE A 44 7.63 9.65 2.73
N VAL A 45 8.85 10.07 3.02
CA VAL A 45 9.89 9.21 3.61
C VAL A 45 9.42 8.65 4.94
N ARG A 46 8.85 9.48 5.81
CA ARG A 46 8.35 9.07 7.11
C ARG A 46 7.30 7.97 7.02
N ILE A 47 6.28 8.15 6.17
CA ILE A 47 5.20 7.18 6.01
C ILE A 47 5.71 5.88 5.38
N PHE A 48 6.62 5.97 4.42
CA PHE A 48 7.25 4.78 3.83
C PHE A 48 8.06 4.00 4.85
N ASP A 49 8.90 4.66 5.64
CA ASP A 49 9.74 3.99 6.64
C ASP A 49 8.91 3.38 7.78
N GLN A 50 7.82 4.01 8.17
CA GLN A 50 6.98 3.56 9.27
C GLN A 50 5.96 2.49 8.89
N GLU A 51 5.46 2.47 7.65
CA GLU A 51 4.33 1.64 7.28
C GLU A 51 4.47 0.99 5.89
N ILE A 52 4.64 1.78 4.81
CA ILE A 52 4.47 1.28 3.44
C ILE A 52 5.58 0.30 3.04
N THR A 53 6.80 0.46 3.52
CA THR A 53 7.89 -0.51 3.27
C THR A 53 7.52 -1.92 3.74
N PHE A 54 6.88 -2.04 4.89
CA PHE A 54 6.46 -3.32 5.44
C PHE A 54 5.20 -3.84 4.76
N HIS A 55 4.31 -2.95 4.37
CA HIS A 55 3.14 -3.26 3.56
C HIS A 55 3.56 -3.92 2.24
N PHE A 56 4.41 -3.28 1.45
CA PHE A 56 4.95 -3.84 0.21
C PHE A 56 5.67 -5.18 0.43
N ALA A 57 6.44 -5.30 1.52
CA ALA A 57 7.10 -6.56 1.83
C ALA A 57 6.11 -7.68 2.18
N ALA A 58 5.00 -7.36 2.85
CA ALA A 58 3.95 -8.34 3.14
C ALA A 58 3.24 -8.79 1.85
N GLU A 59 2.95 -7.88 0.93
CA GLU A 59 2.35 -8.21 -0.36
C GLU A 59 3.27 -9.07 -1.22
N GLU A 60 4.52 -8.69 -1.36
CA GLU A 60 5.51 -9.45 -2.12
C GLU A 60 5.75 -10.85 -1.52
N LYS A 61 5.59 -11.01 -0.22
CA LYS A 61 5.83 -12.27 0.47
C LYS A 61 4.62 -13.19 0.52
N PHE A 62 3.40 -12.64 0.63
CA PHE A 62 2.21 -13.44 0.92
C PHE A 62 1.11 -13.29 -0.13
N ILE A 63 0.85 -12.07 -0.62
CA ILE A 63 -0.23 -11.77 -1.55
C ILE A 63 0.16 -12.16 -2.98
N PHE A 64 1.25 -11.61 -3.49
CA PHE A 64 1.68 -11.84 -4.87
C PHE A 64 1.96 -13.32 -5.16
N PRO A 65 2.65 -14.10 -4.31
CA PRO A 65 2.85 -15.53 -4.58
C PRO A 65 1.55 -16.35 -4.55
N ALA A 66 0.55 -15.91 -3.79
CA ALA A 66 -0.76 -16.57 -3.80
C ALA A 66 -1.55 -16.23 -5.07
N ALA A 67 -1.45 -14.99 -5.57
CA ALA A 67 -2.09 -14.55 -6.80
C ALA A 67 -1.43 -15.11 -8.06
N ASP A 68 -0.10 -15.22 -8.09
CA ASP A 68 0.68 -15.76 -9.22
C ASP A 68 0.29 -17.20 -9.63
N ARG A 69 -0.41 -17.93 -8.78
CA ARG A 69 -0.92 -19.26 -9.10
C ARG A 69 -2.05 -19.25 -10.14
N TRP A 70 -2.57 -18.06 -10.45
CA TRP A 70 -3.70 -17.85 -11.34
C TRP A 70 -3.23 -17.08 -12.59
N ASP A 71 -3.28 -17.72 -13.74
CA ASP A 71 -2.79 -17.13 -15.01
C ASP A 71 -3.41 -15.76 -15.28
N GLU A 72 -4.69 -15.57 -14.91
CA GLU A 72 -5.40 -14.29 -15.09
C GLU A 72 -4.84 -13.15 -14.23
N LEU A 73 -4.03 -13.43 -13.20
CA LEU A 73 -3.46 -12.43 -12.30
C LEU A 73 -1.96 -12.17 -12.52
N GLN A 74 -1.26 -13.03 -13.24
CA GLN A 74 0.20 -12.93 -13.40
C GLN A 74 0.62 -11.58 -13.98
N GLN A 75 -0.03 -11.12 -15.04
CA GLN A 75 0.30 -9.81 -15.62
C GLN A 75 0.07 -8.67 -14.63
N LEU A 76 -1.04 -8.69 -13.89
CA LEU A 76 -1.36 -7.66 -12.89
C LEU A 76 -0.31 -7.66 -11.75
N VAL A 77 0.09 -8.84 -11.28
CA VAL A 77 1.11 -8.98 -10.23
C VAL A 77 2.47 -8.47 -10.71
N ASP A 78 2.85 -8.76 -11.96
CA ASP A 78 4.09 -8.24 -12.52
C ASP A 78 4.08 -6.71 -12.65
N GLU A 79 2.96 -6.12 -13.07
CA GLU A 79 2.78 -4.66 -13.07
C GLU A 79 2.94 -4.06 -11.67
N LEU A 80 2.30 -4.65 -10.66
CA LEU A 80 2.38 -4.19 -9.28
C LEU A 80 3.80 -4.28 -8.70
N ARG A 81 4.56 -5.34 -9.02
CA ARG A 81 5.98 -5.46 -8.64
C ARG A 81 6.84 -4.36 -9.26
N ILE A 82 6.58 -4.01 -10.53
CA ILE A 82 7.26 -2.90 -11.20
C ILE A 82 6.91 -1.58 -10.51
N GLU A 83 5.65 -1.37 -10.16
CA GLU A 83 5.20 -0.17 -9.44
C GLU A 83 5.83 -0.06 -8.05
N HIS A 84 5.93 -1.16 -7.27
CA HIS A 84 6.67 -1.19 -6.00
C HIS A 84 8.12 -0.73 -6.18
N THR A 85 8.80 -1.24 -7.21
CA THR A 85 10.18 -0.84 -7.52
C THR A 85 10.28 0.65 -7.86
N LEU A 86 9.35 1.16 -8.65
CA LEU A 86 9.29 2.58 -9.03
C LEU A 86 9.01 3.48 -7.82
N LEU A 87 8.05 3.11 -6.97
CA LEU A 87 7.69 3.84 -5.77
C LEU A 87 8.85 3.89 -4.77
N ARG A 88 9.53 2.76 -4.51
CA ARG A 88 10.75 2.73 -3.67
C ARG A 88 11.84 3.65 -4.23
N ARG A 89 12.09 3.61 -5.54
CA ARG A 89 13.07 4.51 -6.18
C ARG A 89 12.69 5.99 -5.99
N ASN A 90 11.42 6.32 -6.09
CA ASN A 90 10.96 7.68 -5.84
C ASN A 90 11.16 8.08 -4.37
N VAL A 91 10.94 7.20 -3.41
CA VAL A 91 11.20 7.47 -2.00
C VAL A 91 12.69 7.75 -1.76
N GLU A 92 13.60 7.01 -2.39
CA GLU A 92 15.05 7.31 -2.30
C GLU A 92 15.40 8.67 -2.90
N ARG A 93 14.73 9.09 -3.99
CA ARG A 93 14.88 10.45 -4.54
C ARG A 93 14.36 11.52 -3.56
N ALA A 94 13.21 11.28 -2.92
CA ALA A 94 12.68 12.17 -1.90
C ALA A 94 13.63 12.25 -0.69
N ARG A 95 14.18 11.12 -0.26
CA ARG A 95 15.20 11.08 0.81
C ARG A 95 16.45 11.91 0.48
N ALA A 96 16.84 11.92 -0.79
CA ALA A 96 17.95 12.71 -1.29
C ALA A 96 17.57 14.18 -1.61
N ARG A 97 16.35 14.62 -1.29
CA ARG A 97 15.84 15.98 -1.58
C ARG A 97 15.89 16.35 -3.07
N GLN A 98 15.47 15.44 -3.94
CA GLN A 98 15.55 15.58 -5.39
C GLN A 98 14.20 15.74 -6.07
N PHE A 99 13.12 15.93 -5.31
CA PHE A 99 11.81 16.13 -5.89
C PHE A 99 11.62 17.57 -6.38
N THR A 100 10.95 17.67 -7.50
CA THR A 100 10.30 18.88 -7.97
C THR A 100 8.80 18.81 -7.64
N VAL A 101 8.09 19.90 -7.87
CA VAL A 101 6.61 19.93 -7.81
C VAL A 101 6.00 18.85 -8.71
N THR A 102 6.54 18.68 -9.92
CA THR A 102 6.08 17.67 -10.88
C THR A 102 6.33 16.25 -10.34
N ASP A 103 7.46 16.00 -9.68
CA ASP A 103 7.75 14.69 -9.08
C ASP A 103 6.73 14.34 -7.99
N LEU A 104 6.30 15.29 -7.16
CA LEU A 104 5.23 15.08 -6.18
C LEU A 104 3.91 14.71 -6.85
N GLN A 105 3.54 15.39 -7.94
CA GLN A 105 2.31 15.08 -8.68
C GLN A 105 2.36 13.68 -9.29
N VAL A 106 3.46 13.32 -9.92
CA VAL A 106 3.67 11.99 -10.50
C VAL A 106 3.65 10.92 -9.41
N PHE A 107 4.35 11.14 -8.29
CA PHE A 107 4.37 10.22 -7.17
C PHE A 107 2.96 9.95 -6.62
N THR A 108 2.18 11.00 -6.36
CA THR A 108 0.82 10.85 -5.80
C THR A 108 -0.12 10.16 -6.78
N ALA A 109 -0.01 10.44 -8.08
CA ALA A 109 -0.78 9.78 -9.12
C ALA A 109 -0.43 8.29 -9.18
N THR A 110 0.87 7.96 -9.20
CA THR A 110 1.36 6.57 -9.25
C THR A 110 0.92 5.78 -8.02
N LEU A 111 1.12 6.32 -6.80
CA LEU A 111 0.71 5.64 -5.57
C LEU A 111 -0.81 5.45 -5.48
N SER A 112 -1.58 6.45 -5.88
CA SER A 112 -3.04 6.36 -5.88
C SER A 112 -3.57 5.32 -6.88
N GLU A 113 -2.97 5.22 -8.06
CA GLU A 113 -3.37 4.24 -9.06
C GLU A 113 -2.96 2.83 -8.66
N HIS A 114 -1.77 2.67 -8.11
CA HIS A 114 -1.29 1.42 -7.52
C HIS A 114 -2.27 0.85 -6.49
N VAL A 115 -2.61 1.64 -5.48
CA VAL A 115 -3.60 1.24 -4.46
C VAL A 115 -4.96 0.88 -5.08
N ARG A 116 -5.43 1.63 -6.09
CA ARG A 116 -6.70 1.32 -6.77
C ARG A 116 -6.65 0.01 -7.54
N LYS A 117 -5.53 -0.33 -8.18
CA LYS A 117 -5.35 -1.62 -8.85
C LYS A 117 -5.44 -2.77 -7.85
N GLU A 118 -4.77 -2.65 -6.71
CA GLU A 118 -4.81 -3.68 -5.68
C GLU A 118 -6.21 -3.84 -5.10
N GLU A 119 -6.84 -2.76 -4.69
CA GLU A 119 -8.18 -2.81 -4.08
C GLU A 119 -9.26 -3.33 -5.03
N ARG A 120 -9.24 -2.88 -6.30
CA ARG A 120 -10.35 -3.13 -7.25
C ARG A 120 -10.11 -4.32 -8.18
N GLN A 121 -8.87 -4.74 -8.36
CA GLN A 121 -8.54 -5.83 -9.27
C GLN A 121 -7.94 -7.00 -8.51
N LEU A 122 -6.79 -6.82 -7.83
CA LEU A 122 -6.11 -7.92 -7.16
C LEU A 122 -6.93 -8.51 -6.02
N PHE A 123 -7.33 -7.70 -5.04
CA PHE A 123 -8.04 -8.18 -3.86
C PHE A 123 -9.42 -8.73 -4.18
N GLU A 124 -10.15 -8.12 -5.13
CA GLU A 124 -11.45 -8.64 -5.58
C GLU A 124 -11.30 -9.99 -6.31
N ALA A 125 -10.28 -10.13 -7.15
CA ALA A 125 -10.01 -11.39 -7.82
C ALA A 125 -9.57 -12.47 -6.82
N MET A 126 -8.69 -12.16 -5.88
CA MET A 126 -8.28 -13.10 -4.83
C MET A 126 -9.48 -13.59 -4.00
N GLN A 127 -10.39 -12.69 -3.61
CA GLN A 127 -11.62 -13.07 -2.88
C GLN A 127 -12.55 -13.99 -3.68
N ARG A 128 -12.48 -13.96 -5.01
CA ARG A 128 -13.25 -14.82 -5.90
C ARG A 128 -12.57 -16.18 -6.12
N LEU A 129 -11.24 -16.19 -6.20
CA LEU A 129 -10.45 -17.33 -6.64
C LEU A 129 -9.97 -18.22 -5.49
N LEU A 130 -9.64 -17.63 -4.34
CA LEU A 130 -9.12 -18.37 -3.20
C LEU A 130 -10.25 -18.90 -2.32
N THR A 131 -10.02 -20.06 -1.74
CA THR A 131 -10.93 -20.60 -0.71
C THR A 131 -10.84 -19.79 0.58
N PRO A 132 -11.87 -19.82 1.46
CA PRO A 132 -11.82 -19.16 2.75
C PRO A 132 -10.63 -19.60 3.61
N GLU A 133 -10.24 -20.88 3.51
CA GLU A 133 -9.09 -21.43 4.23
C GLU A 133 -7.77 -20.86 3.73
N GLN A 134 -7.59 -20.72 2.41
CA GLN A 134 -6.41 -20.08 1.81
C GLN A 134 -6.31 -18.61 2.21
N MET A 135 -7.43 -17.87 2.17
CA MET A 135 -7.48 -16.49 2.63
C MET A 135 -7.10 -16.35 4.11
N ARG A 136 -7.61 -17.25 4.97
CA ARG A 136 -7.26 -17.28 6.39
C ARG A 136 -5.77 -17.53 6.61
N GLN A 137 -5.17 -18.51 5.91
CA GLN A 137 -3.74 -18.81 6.00
C GLN A 137 -2.87 -17.60 5.64
N ILE A 138 -3.24 -16.87 4.58
CA ILE A 138 -2.56 -15.63 4.18
C ILE A 138 -2.68 -14.58 5.29
N GLY A 139 -3.89 -14.38 5.84
CA GLY A 139 -4.14 -13.43 6.92
C GLY A 139 -3.32 -13.74 8.17
N ASP A 140 -3.29 -15.01 8.61
CA ASP A 140 -2.51 -15.45 9.75
C ASP A 140 -1.00 -15.19 9.55
N GLN A 141 -0.47 -15.45 8.35
CA GLN A 141 0.94 -15.20 8.02
C GLN A 141 1.27 -13.69 8.01
N MET A 142 0.41 -12.86 7.46
CA MET A 142 0.59 -11.41 7.46
C MET A 142 0.52 -10.84 8.88
N ASP A 143 -0.42 -11.30 9.71
CA ASP A 143 -0.54 -10.87 11.10
C ASP A 143 0.74 -11.20 11.90
N MET A 144 1.26 -12.42 11.75
CA MET A 144 2.54 -12.81 12.36
C MET A 144 3.69 -11.93 11.88
N TYR A 145 3.73 -11.60 10.58
CA TYR A 145 4.77 -10.76 10.00
C TYR A 145 4.71 -9.33 10.57
N PHE A 146 3.54 -8.70 10.59
CA PHE A 146 3.39 -7.34 11.12
C PHE A 146 3.72 -7.26 12.61
N ARG A 147 3.31 -8.25 13.41
CA ARG A 147 3.71 -8.33 14.83
C ARG A 147 5.21 -8.45 15.02
N SER A 148 5.88 -9.28 14.24
CA SER A 148 7.33 -9.47 14.33
C SER A 148 8.13 -8.25 13.87
N SER A 149 7.56 -7.42 12.99
CA SER A 149 8.15 -6.20 12.47
C SER A 149 7.96 -4.98 13.39
N GLY A 150 7.29 -5.14 14.53
CA GLY A 150 7.03 -4.04 15.48
C GLY A 150 5.96 -3.04 15.01
N ILE A 151 5.25 -3.35 13.93
CA ILE A 151 4.17 -2.50 13.37
C ILE A 151 2.82 -2.80 14.03
N ALA A 152 2.72 -3.84 14.84
CA ALA A 152 1.54 -4.19 15.64
C ALA A 152 1.34 -3.18 16.78
N GLY A 153 1.12 -1.91 16.44
CA GLY A 153 0.76 -0.83 17.35
C GLY A 153 -0.54 -0.19 16.91
N GLU A 154 -1.56 -0.41 17.69
CA GLU A 154 -2.80 0.35 17.89
C GLU A 154 -3.96 0.20 16.90
N ASN A 155 -3.80 -0.27 15.65
CA ASN A 155 -4.93 -0.35 14.71
C ASN A 155 -5.17 -1.71 14.04
N CYS A 156 -4.47 -2.77 14.45
CA CYS A 156 -4.63 -4.11 13.88
C CYS A 156 -5.30 -5.09 14.88
N THR A 157 -6.35 -4.65 15.56
CA THR A 157 -7.22 -5.55 16.33
C THR A 157 -8.25 -6.15 15.39
N ILE A 158 -8.00 -7.37 14.91
CA ILE A 158 -9.05 -8.22 14.37
C ILE A 158 -10.08 -8.42 15.48
N PRO A 159 -11.37 -8.07 15.30
CA PRO A 159 -12.40 -8.36 16.29
C PRO A 159 -12.43 -9.88 16.53
N GLN A 160 -12.15 -10.32 17.76
CA GLN A 160 -12.35 -11.71 18.15
C GLN A 160 -13.83 -12.04 17.99
N PRO A 161 -14.21 -13.20 17.42
CA PRO A 161 -15.61 -13.61 17.38
C PRO A 161 -16.12 -13.71 18.83
N GLY A 162 -17.13 -12.91 19.16
CA GLY A 162 -17.77 -12.95 20.45
C GLY A 162 -18.31 -14.35 20.76
N ASN A 163 -18.11 -14.76 21.99
CA ASN A 163 -18.79 -15.90 22.63
C ASN A 163 -20.29 -15.74 22.58
#